data_3716a92fa912f9f961a1f3144f5259c3
#
_entry.id   3716a92fa912f9f961a1f3144f5259c3
#
_cell.length_a   1.000
_cell.length_b   1.000
_cell.length_c   1.000
_cell.angle_alpha   90.00
_cell.angle_beta   90.00
_cell.angle_gamma   90.00
#
_symmetry.space_group_name_H-M   'P 1'
#
loop_
_entity.id
_entity.type
_entity.pdbx_description
1 polymer ?
#
loop_
_entity_poly.entity_id
_entity_poly.type
_entity_poly.pdbx_seq_one_letter_code
_entity_poly.pdbx_strand_id
1 'polypeptide(L)'
;MLPERFKERMKEMLGEEYPAFESALDEPNVRAIRINESKISVSDFLSATKLTLSPIGYAPDGFIPDSADGIGRSAEHHAGMFYVQDPGAMATVKALEVKKGWRVLDACSAPGGKASQLASAIGDEGIILANEYVPKRAKIIVSNFERLGIKNAVVTSLDTAKIGEMFSSYFDLVLCDAPCSGEGMFRKYDEALTEWSEDNVKLCAERQTEILNNLAGTVKDGGYLLYSTCTYSREENEGVVADFLASHPDFSLCPVNEKLKSATSGGLDGLTDARRFYPHLAKGEGQFIALMKKDENLGNLSSILYKEFTSSPSKEEISVVKKFISDNLQAEISGRLINWGGQIALIPHDLPIPLKSVFMPGVMLGEVKKGNFFPHHQFFSAYGKRFKRQENLTKDDPRTEKYLRGEEIDASIEGNGWCTVTYEGVALGGGKISGGKIKNHYPKGLRNN
;
A
#
# COMPACT_ATOMS: atom_id res chain seq x y z
N MET A 1 -7.13 -7.60 -29.11
CA MET A 1 -7.79 -6.54 -29.92
C MET A 1 -8.81 -5.85 -29.03
N LEU A 2 -8.82 -4.51 -28.99
CA LEU A 2 -9.79 -3.74 -28.17
C LEU A 2 -11.22 -4.02 -28.62
N PRO A 3 -12.21 -4.10 -27.70
CA PRO A 3 -13.62 -4.27 -28.03
C PRO A 3 -14.11 -3.10 -28.89
N GLU A 4 -14.85 -3.39 -29.97
CA GLU A 4 -15.27 -2.34 -30.92
C GLU A 4 -16.17 -1.29 -30.24
N ARG A 5 -17.06 -1.75 -29.35
CA ARG A 5 -17.94 -0.86 -28.60
C ARG A 5 -17.18 0.07 -27.66
N PHE A 6 -16.06 -0.40 -27.07
CA PHE A 6 -15.16 0.46 -26.29
C PHE A 6 -14.54 1.57 -27.15
N LYS A 7 -14.07 1.23 -28.36
CA LYS A 7 -13.50 2.22 -29.27
C LYS A 7 -14.50 3.31 -29.66
N GLU A 8 -15.75 2.91 -29.96
CA GLU A 8 -16.81 3.87 -30.28
C GLU A 8 -17.05 4.85 -29.13
N ARG A 9 -17.16 4.34 -27.90
CA ARG A 9 -17.33 5.15 -26.68
C ARG A 9 -16.16 6.12 -26.45
N MET A 10 -14.93 5.64 -26.64
CA MET A 10 -13.75 6.49 -26.48
C MET A 10 -13.63 7.55 -27.59
N LYS A 11 -14.02 7.24 -28.84
CA LYS A 11 -14.10 8.21 -29.92
C LYS A 11 -15.10 9.33 -29.60
N GLU A 12 -16.27 8.96 -29.11
CA GLU A 12 -17.29 9.95 -28.69
C GLU A 12 -16.80 10.81 -27.53
N MET A 13 -16.10 10.21 -26.56
CA MET A 13 -15.62 10.89 -25.35
C MET A 13 -14.44 11.82 -25.61
N LEU A 14 -13.46 11.39 -26.43
CA LEU A 14 -12.19 12.10 -26.62
C LEU A 14 -12.16 12.98 -27.91
N GLY A 15 -13.09 12.74 -28.85
CA GLY A 15 -13.13 13.52 -30.09
C GLY A 15 -11.78 13.54 -30.81
N GLU A 16 -11.22 14.72 -30.98
CA GLU A 16 -9.95 14.92 -31.69
C GLU A 16 -8.74 14.31 -31.00
N GLU A 17 -8.81 14.02 -29.68
CA GLU A 17 -7.72 13.37 -28.92
C GLU A 17 -7.69 11.84 -29.10
N TYR A 18 -8.77 11.24 -29.64
CA TYR A 18 -8.88 9.77 -29.75
C TYR A 18 -7.72 9.12 -30.53
N PRO A 19 -7.24 9.63 -31.67
CA PRO A 19 -6.14 9.01 -32.41
C PRO A 19 -4.83 8.91 -31.56
N ALA A 20 -4.54 9.95 -30.77
CA ALA A 20 -3.38 9.94 -29.86
C ALA A 20 -3.56 8.94 -28.72
N PHE A 21 -4.77 8.86 -28.18
CA PHE A 21 -5.14 7.85 -27.16
C PHE A 21 -5.01 6.41 -27.68
N GLU A 22 -5.58 6.13 -28.88
CA GLU A 22 -5.51 4.82 -29.50
C GLU A 22 -4.05 4.39 -29.76
N SER A 23 -3.24 5.31 -30.31
CA SER A 23 -1.80 5.05 -30.51
C SER A 23 -1.07 4.77 -29.21
N ALA A 24 -1.39 5.48 -28.12
CA ALA A 24 -0.78 5.23 -26.82
C ALA A 24 -1.17 3.88 -26.21
N LEU A 25 -2.34 3.32 -26.56
CA LEU A 25 -2.74 1.98 -26.11
C LEU A 25 -1.97 0.85 -26.82
N ASP A 26 -1.37 1.13 -27.98
CA ASP A 26 -0.52 0.16 -28.70
C ASP A 26 0.92 0.13 -28.14
N GLU A 27 1.32 1.10 -27.31
CA GLU A 27 2.62 1.11 -26.66
C GLU A 27 2.69 0.09 -25.51
N PRO A 28 3.88 -0.44 -25.20
CA PRO A 28 4.07 -1.31 -24.05
C PRO A 28 3.65 -0.64 -22.74
N ASN A 29 3.09 -1.42 -21.81
CA ASN A 29 2.75 -0.90 -20.48
C ASN A 29 3.98 -0.36 -19.73
N VAL A 30 3.77 0.70 -18.97
CA VAL A 30 4.84 1.33 -18.17
C VAL A 30 4.86 0.72 -16.77
N ARG A 31 6.02 0.22 -16.37
CA ARG A 31 6.27 -0.20 -14.99
C ARG A 31 7.15 0.83 -14.32
N ALA A 32 6.64 1.47 -13.28
CA ALA A 32 7.40 2.41 -12.48
C ALA A 32 7.68 1.85 -11.08
N ILE A 33 8.57 2.50 -10.36
CA ILE A 33 8.86 2.22 -8.96
C ILE A 33 8.55 3.46 -8.13
N ARG A 34 8.05 3.23 -6.92
CA ARG A 34 7.89 4.24 -5.90
C ARG A 34 8.81 3.92 -4.72
N ILE A 35 9.69 4.85 -4.41
CA ILE A 35 10.65 4.69 -3.32
C ILE A 35 9.90 4.65 -1.99
N ASN A 36 10.30 3.74 -1.13
CA ASN A 36 9.74 3.59 0.21
C ASN A 36 10.51 4.48 1.19
N GLU A 37 10.08 5.72 1.30
CA GLU A 37 10.75 6.72 2.15
C GLU A 37 10.73 6.39 3.66
N SER A 38 9.91 5.41 4.08
CA SER A 38 9.98 4.89 5.45
C SER A 38 11.23 4.05 5.71
N LYS A 39 11.91 3.58 4.66
CA LYS A 39 13.13 2.76 4.74
C LYS A 39 14.39 3.47 4.27
N ILE A 40 14.30 4.23 3.19
CA ILE A 40 15.44 4.89 2.55
C ILE A 40 14.97 6.20 1.92
N SER A 41 15.78 7.27 2.04
CA SER A 41 15.48 8.53 1.33
C SER A 41 15.62 8.36 -0.18
N VAL A 42 14.96 9.21 -0.98
CA VAL A 42 15.11 9.20 -2.44
C VAL A 42 16.57 9.42 -2.83
N SER A 43 17.26 10.37 -2.20
CA SER A 43 18.68 10.66 -2.48
C SER A 43 19.61 9.47 -2.20
N ASP A 44 19.41 8.80 -1.07
CA ASP A 44 20.22 7.63 -0.71
C ASP A 44 19.95 6.45 -1.65
N PHE A 45 18.67 6.24 -2.03
CA PHE A 45 18.32 5.20 -2.99
C PHE A 45 18.97 5.44 -4.36
N LEU A 46 18.90 6.67 -4.88
CA LEU A 46 19.53 7.02 -6.16
C LEU A 46 21.05 6.85 -6.15
N SER A 47 21.68 7.04 -4.98
CA SER A 47 23.12 6.80 -4.82
C SER A 47 23.49 5.32 -4.73
N ALA A 48 22.60 4.49 -4.16
CA ALA A 48 22.85 3.07 -3.91
C ALA A 48 22.48 2.17 -5.11
N THR A 49 21.43 2.55 -5.89
CA THR A 49 20.91 1.70 -6.97
C THR A 49 21.83 1.69 -8.21
N LYS A 50 21.75 0.58 -8.97
CA LYS A 50 22.34 0.46 -10.33
C LYS A 50 21.32 0.76 -11.44
N LEU A 51 20.07 1.04 -11.09
CA LEU A 51 19.02 1.32 -12.07
C LEU A 51 19.21 2.71 -12.67
N THR A 52 19.06 2.82 -13.99
CA THR A 52 18.87 4.10 -14.66
C THR A 52 17.41 4.48 -14.56
N LEU A 53 17.11 5.65 -14.01
CA LEU A 53 15.79 6.05 -13.59
C LEU A 53 15.40 7.43 -14.13
N SER A 54 14.21 7.53 -14.71
CA SER A 54 13.58 8.80 -15.12
C SER A 54 12.54 9.24 -14.09
N PRO A 55 12.57 10.47 -13.57
CA PRO A 55 11.64 10.95 -12.54
C PRO A 55 10.22 11.14 -13.08
N ILE A 56 9.22 10.99 -12.22
CA ILE A 56 7.82 11.30 -12.49
C ILE A 56 7.51 12.68 -11.89
N GLY A 57 7.17 13.66 -12.74
CA GLY A 57 7.08 15.08 -12.34
C GLY A 57 6.13 15.39 -11.19
N TYR A 58 5.00 14.68 -11.07
CA TYR A 58 4.03 14.84 -9.98
C TYR A 58 4.26 13.93 -8.77
N ALA A 59 5.19 12.97 -8.87
CA ALA A 59 5.52 12.02 -7.80
C ALA A 59 7.03 12.04 -7.52
N PRO A 60 7.51 12.85 -6.60
CA PRO A 60 8.95 13.02 -6.33
C PRO A 60 9.63 11.75 -5.83
N ASP A 61 8.87 10.80 -5.29
CA ASP A 61 9.27 9.46 -4.88
C ASP A 61 9.07 8.41 -6.00
N GLY A 62 8.56 8.81 -7.17
CA GLY A 62 8.23 7.95 -8.31
C GLY A 62 9.22 8.04 -9.45
N PHE A 63 9.65 6.88 -9.99
CA PHE A 63 10.61 6.79 -11.09
C PHE A 63 10.23 5.69 -12.07
N ILE A 64 10.57 5.91 -13.35
CA ILE A 64 10.44 4.93 -14.41
C ILE A 64 11.85 4.38 -14.71
N PRO A 65 12.12 3.09 -14.47
CA PRO A 65 13.38 2.46 -14.84
C PRO A 65 13.44 2.26 -16.37
N ASP A 66 14.63 2.39 -16.95
CA ASP A 66 14.87 2.13 -18.39
C ASP A 66 14.54 0.67 -18.76
N SER A 67 14.77 -0.27 -17.84
CA SER A 67 14.29 -1.65 -17.90
C SER A 67 13.69 -2.07 -16.56
N ALA A 68 12.52 -2.68 -16.60
CA ALA A 68 11.87 -3.28 -15.43
C ALA A 68 12.10 -4.81 -15.34
N ASP A 69 12.93 -5.38 -16.20
CA ASP A 69 13.20 -6.81 -16.22
C ASP A 69 13.94 -7.25 -14.95
N GLY A 70 13.40 -8.28 -14.31
CA GLY A 70 14.00 -8.84 -13.10
C GLY A 70 13.91 -7.95 -11.84
N ILE A 71 13.35 -6.74 -11.93
CA ILE A 71 13.32 -5.77 -10.83
C ILE A 71 12.65 -6.33 -9.56
N GLY A 72 11.65 -7.20 -9.70
CA GLY A 72 10.99 -7.87 -8.58
C GLY A 72 11.85 -8.93 -7.87
N ARG A 73 13.02 -9.28 -8.43
CA ARG A 73 14.00 -10.23 -7.84
C ARG A 73 15.26 -9.53 -7.35
N SER A 74 15.33 -8.21 -7.49
CA SER A 74 16.48 -7.44 -7.02
C SER A 74 16.56 -7.39 -5.50
N ALA A 75 17.77 -7.21 -4.97
CA ALA A 75 17.97 -7.06 -3.53
C ALA A 75 17.27 -5.83 -2.97
N GLU A 76 17.18 -4.74 -3.73
CA GLU A 76 16.46 -3.53 -3.40
C GLU A 76 14.96 -3.80 -3.22
N HIS A 77 14.37 -4.61 -4.12
CA HIS A 77 12.97 -5.01 -4.00
C HIS A 77 12.75 -5.90 -2.76
N HIS A 78 13.60 -6.90 -2.54
CA HIS A 78 13.54 -7.77 -1.37
C HIS A 78 13.73 -7.01 -0.05
N ALA A 79 14.60 -6.00 -0.02
CA ALA A 79 14.77 -5.10 1.13
C ALA A 79 13.59 -4.14 1.33
N GLY A 80 12.65 -4.09 0.38
CA GLY A 80 11.49 -3.21 0.42
C GLY A 80 11.84 -1.73 0.24
N MET A 81 12.92 -1.41 -0.46
CA MET A 81 13.32 -0.04 -0.75
C MET A 81 12.36 0.66 -1.70
N PHE A 82 11.63 -0.09 -2.50
CA PHE A 82 10.60 0.44 -3.40
C PHE A 82 9.44 -0.53 -3.58
N TYR A 83 8.36 0.02 -4.11
CA TYR A 83 7.20 -0.72 -4.59
C TYR A 83 7.05 -0.52 -6.10
N VAL A 84 6.80 -1.60 -6.86
CA VAL A 84 6.50 -1.51 -8.30
C VAL A 84 5.06 -1.06 -8.45
N GLN A 85 4.85 0.11 -9.03
CA GLN A 85 3.53 0.74 -9.12
C GLN A 85 3.36 1.47 -10.45
N ASP A 86 2.15 1.44 -10.98
CA ASP A 86 1.81 2.25 -12.16
C ASP A 86 1.84 3.75 -11.84
N PRO A 87 2.34 4.62 -12.74
CA PRO A 87 2.36 6.06 -12.54
C PRO A 87 0.98 6.66 -12.24
N GLY A 88 -0.07 6.27 -12.98
CA GLY A 88 -1.44 6.71 -12.74
C GLY A 88 -1.94 6.34 -11.34
N ALA A 89 -1.65 5.11 -10.89
CA ALA A 89 -1.98 4.68 -9.54
C ALA A 89 -1.23 5.46 -8.44
N MET A 90 0.02 5.91 -8.71
CA MET A 90 0.75 6.80 -7.78
C MET A 90 0.08 8.17 -7.65
N ALA A 91 -0.50 8.68 -8.74
CA ALA A 91 -1.18 9.98 -8.80
C ALA A 91 -2.34 10.07 -7.80
N THR A 92 -3.05 8.95 -7.56
CA THR A 92 -4.20 8.94 -6.66
C THR A 92 -3.85 9.48 -5.27
N VAL A 93 -2.81 8.98 -4.62
CA VAL A 93 -2.42 9.44 -3.27
C VAL A 93 -1.79 10.84 -3.31
N LYS A 94 -1.24 11.27 -4.46
CA LYS A 94 -0.71 12.64 -4.64
C LYS A 94 -1.81 13.68 -4.88
N ALA A 95 -3.08 13.27 -4.97
CA ALA A 95 -4.22 14.19 -5.14
C ALA A 95 -4.38 15.17 -3.96
N LEU A 96 -3.95 14.79 -2.77
CA LEU A 96 -3.98 15.64 -1.59
C LEU A 96 -2.66 15.58 -0.81
N GLU A 97 -2.46 16.58 0.06
CA GLU A 97 -1.37 16.56 1.03
C GLU A 97 -1.79 15.75 2.26
N VAL A 98 -1.33 14.49 2.33
CA VAL A 98 -1.57 13.61 3.47
C VAL A 98 -0.73 14.06 4.66
N LYS A 99 -1.35 14.26 5.84
CA LYS A 99 -0.66 14.72 7.04
C LYS A 99 -0.22 13.57 7.94
N LYS A 100 0.91 13.76 8.60
CA LYS A 100 1.38 12.82 9.63
C LYS A 100 0.34 12.69 10.76
N GLY A 101 0.25 11.50 11.32
CA GLY A 101 -0.66 11.22 12.42
C GLY A 101 -2.12 10.96 12.01
N TRP A 102 -2.47 11.05 10.72
CA TRP A 102 -3.83 10.76 10.26
C TRP A 102 -4.24 9.31 10.48
N ARG A 103 -5.52 9.11 10.75
CA ARG A 103 -6.22 7.83 10.71
C ARG A 103 -6.79 7.65 9.32
N VAL A 104 -6.35 6.62 8.62
CA VAL A 104 -6.70 6.38 7.22
C VAL A 104 -7.38 5.03 7.06
N LEU A 105 -8.40 4.98 6.22
CA LEU A 105 -8.98 3.76 5.69
C LEU A 105 -8.63 3.66 4.19
N ASP A 106 -8.07 2.55 3.75
CA ASP A 106 -8.07 2.14 2.35
C ASP A 106 -9.05 0.96 2.22
N ALA A 107 -10.23 1.24 1.65
CA ALA A 107 -11.37 0.33 1.69
C ALA A 107 -11.28 -0.85 0.71
N CYS A 108 -10.52 -0.68 -0.40
CA CYS A 108 -10.33 -1.68 -1.47
C CYS A 108 -8.83 -1.80 -1.80
N SER A 109 -8.04 -2.25 -0.82
CA SER A 109 -6.61 -1.97 -0.71
C SER A 109 -5.70 -2.83 -1.60
N ALA A 110 -6.15 -4.04 -2.03
CA ALA A 110 -5.26 -4.96 -2.73
C ALA A 110 -4.82 -4.45 -4.12
N PRO A 111 -3.54 -4.63 -4.46
CA PRO A 111 -2.49 -5.40 -3.76
C PRO A 111 -1.68 -4.64 -2.69
N GLY A 112 -2.08 -3.41 -2.28
CA GLY A 112 -1.46 -2.65 -1.21
C GLY A 112 -0.55 -1.49 -1.66
N GLY A 113 -0.56 -1.15 -2.95
CA GLY A 113 0.28 -0.09 -3.51
C GLY A 113 -0.09 1.30 -2.97
N LYS A 114 -1.37 1.67 -3.05
CA LYS A 114 -1.89 2.95 -2.54
C LYS A 114 -1.85 2.98 -1.00
N ALA A 115 -2.24 1.86 -0.34
CA ALA A 115 -2.17 1.75 1.11
C ALA A 115 -0.74 1.90 1.66
N SER A 116 0.26 1.28 1.04
CA SER A 116 1.66 1.45 1.47
C SER A 116 2.19 2.85 1.24
N GLN A 117 1.71 3.55 0.21
CA GLN A 117 2.00 4.96 -0.03
C GLN A 117 1.41 5.85 1.07
N LEU A 118 0.15 5.61 1.43
CA LEU A 118 -0.52 6.29 2.54
C LEU A 118 0.17 5.99 3.88
N ALA A 119 0.50 4.72 4.16
CA ALA A 119 1.20 4.32 5.37
C ALA A 119 2.53 5.07 5.56
N SER A 120 3.29 5.25 4.47
CA SER A 120 4.52 6.04 4.47
C SER A 120 4.26 7.53 4.73
N ALA A 121 3.22 8.10 4.09
CA ALA A 121 2.89 9.52 4.19
C ALA A 121 2.41 9.93 5.60
N ILE A 122 1.57 9.09 6.26
CA ILE A 122 1.08 9.38 7.61
C ILE A 122 2.12 9.17 8.72
N GLY A 123 3.24 8.52 8.39
CA GLY A 123 4.34 8.26 9.33
C GLY A 123 3.96 7.31 10.48
N ASP A 124 4.92 7.07 11.38
CA ASP A 124 4.74 6.16 12.53
C ASP A 124 3.69 6.66 13.55
N GLU A 125 3.29 7.93 13.47
CA GLU A 125 2.28 8.57 14.33
C GLU A 125 0.85 8.34 13.84
N GLY A 126 0.68 8.03 12.55
CA GLY A 126 -0.60 7.72 11.93
C GLY A 126 -0.89 6.22 11.91
N ILE A 127 -2.10 5.87 11.48
CA ILE A 127 -2.50 4.49 11.33
C ILE A 127 -3.37 4.29 10.09
N ILE A 128 -3.15 3.17 9.40
CA ILE A 128 -3.98 2.77 8.28
C ILE A 128 -4.71 1.45 8.54
N LEU A 129 -6.01 1.44 8.31
CA LEU A 129 -6.80 0.23 8.12
C LEU A 129 -6.85 -0.09 6.63
N ALA A 130 -6.10 -1.10 6.20
CA ALA A 130 -6.09 -1.58 4.83
C ALA A 130 -7.06 -2.75 4.69
N ASN A 131 -8.19 -2.52 4.05
CA ASN A 131 -9.23 -3.52 3.87
C ASN A 131 -9.27 -4.06 2.45
N GLU A 132 -9.59 -5.33 2.31
CA GLU A 132 -9.84 -5.98 1.02
C GLU A 132 -10.89 -7.05 1.21
N TYR A 133 -12.00 -6.95 0.48
CA TYR A 133 -13.13 -7.87 0.59
C TYR A 133 -12.74 -9.33 0.33
N VAL A 134 -11.85 -9.58 -0.63
CA VAL A 134 -11.45 -10.93 -1.04
C VAL A 134 -10.27 -11.43 -0.18
N PRO A 135 -10.46 -12.49 0.66
CA PRO A 135 -9.42 -12.96 1.60
C PRO A 135 -8.09 -13.34 0.96
N LYS A 136 -8.10 -13.90 -0.25
CA LYS A 136 -6.88 -14.25 -1.00
C LYS A 136 -6.07 -13.00 -1.35
N ARG A 137 -6.75 -11.90 -1.73
CA ARG A 137 -6.12 -10.63 -2.08
C ARG A 137 -5.62 -9.90 -0.82
N ALA A 138 -6.34 -10.00 0.31
CA ALA A 138 -5.88 -9.45 1.59
C ALA A 138 -4.52 -10.04 2.03
N LYS A 139 -4.25 -11.32 1.76
CA LYS A 139 -2.95 -11.95 2.03
C LYS A 139 -1.81 -11.35 1.18
N ILE A 140 -2.11 -10.83 -0.01
CA ILE A 140 -1.11 -10.14 -0.84
C ILE A 140 -0.70 -8.81 -0.19
N ILE A 141 -1.65 -8.08 0.40
CA ILE A 141 -1.36 -6.86 1.16
C ILE A 141 -0.41 -7.18 2.32
N VAL A 142 -0.70 -8.24 3.10
CA VAL A 142 0.15 -8.67 4.22
C VAL A 142 1.58 -8.93 3.76
N SER A 143 1.75 -9.69 2.66
CA SER A 143 3.09 -10.00 2.11
C SER A 143 3.84 -8.73 1.67
N ASN A 144 3.15 -7.79 1.01
CA ASN A 144 3.75 -6.53 0.60
C ASN A 144 4.11 -5.65 1.81
N PHE A 145 3.23 -5.56 2.81
CA PHE A 145 3.49 -4.78 4.03
C PHE A 145 4.64 -5.34 4.85
N GLU A 146 4.74 -6.66 4.93
CA GLU A 146 5.87 -7.34 5.57
C GLU A 146 7.20 -6.98 4.89
N ARG A 147 7.28 -7.11 3.55
CA ARG A 147 8.46 -6.77 2.76
C ARG A 147 8.83 -5.28 2.88
N LEU A 148 7.83 -4.40 2.79
CA LEU A 148 8.03 -2.96 2.90
C LEU A 148 8.33 -2.49 4.34
N GLY A 149 8.17 -3.36 5.34
CA GLY A 149 8.40 -3.03 6.75
C GLY A 149 7.39 -2.04 7.32
N ILE A 150 6.15 -2.06 6.83
CA ILE A 150 5.07 -1.19 7.32
C ILE A 150 4.75 -1.53 8.77
N LYS A 151 4.77 -0.52 9.64
CA LYS A 151 4.59 -0.67 11.09
C LYS A 151 3.23 -0.22 11.58
N ASN A 152 2.62 0.71 10.89
CA ASN A 152 1.45 1.48 11.29
C ASN A 152 0.17 1.03 10.57
N ALA A 153 0.04 -0.27 10.29
CA ALA A 153 -1.09 -0.81 9.54
C ALA A 153 -1.77 -1.99 10.21
N VAL A 154 -3.07 -2.09 9.99
CA VAL A 154 -3.88 -3.29 10.22
C VAL A 154 -4.48 -3.72 8.89
N VAL A 155 -4.43 -5.01 8.56
CA VAL A 155 -5.03 -5.56 7.35
C VAL A 155 -6.26 -6.38 7.70
N THR A 156 -7.39 -6.06 7.06
CA THR A 156 -8.67 -6.74 7.25
C THR A 156 -9.26 -7.27 5.95
N SER A 157 -10.21 -8.19 6.08
CA SER A 157 -11.07 -8.61 4.98
C SER A 157 -12.52 -8.52 5.43
N LEU A 158 -13.11 -7.37 5.21
CA LEU A 158 -14.46 -7.02 5.63
C LEU A 158 -15.26 -6.47 4.45
N ASP A 159 -16.57 -6.67 4.50
CA ASP A 159 -17.50 -5.94 3.66
C ASP A 159 -17.54 -4.46 4.09
N THR A 160 -17.69 -3.53 3.12
CA THR A 160 -17.72 -2.10 3.40
C THR A 160 -18.93 -1.67 4.24
N ALA A 161 -20.06 -2.37 4.12
CA ALA A 161 -21.21 -2.16 5.01
C ALA A 161 -20.83 -2.43 6.48
N LYS A 162 -20.05 -3.48 6.74
CA LYS A 162 -19.53 -3.77 8.09
C LYS A 162 -18.60 -2.69 8.60
N ILE A 163 -17.75 -2.14 7.73
CA ILE A 163 -16.87 -1.02 8.10
C ILE A 163 -17.70 0.20 8.46
N GLY A 164 -18.74 0.52 7.68
CA GLY A 164 -19.67 1.61 7.97
C GLY A 164 -20.41 1.45 9.31
N GLU A 165 -20.83 0.21 9.65
CA GLU A 165 -21.43 -0.11 10.96
C GLU A 165 -20.43 0.04 12.12
N MET A 166 -19.14 -0.24 11.88
CA MET A 166 -18.11 -0.29 12.94
C MET A 166 -17.52 1.07 13.28
N PHE A 167 -17.39 1.95 12.31
CA PHE A 167 -16.72 3.23 12.46
C PHE A 167 -17.67 4.38 12.09
N SER A 168 -17.77 5.36 12.95
CA SER A 168 -18.52 6.59 12.69
C SER A 168 -17.62 7.80 12.89
N SER A 169 -17.55 8.68 11.89
CA SER A 169 -16.75 9.93 11.93
C SER A 169 -15.31 9.72 12.44
N TYR A 170 -14.67 8.65 12.00
CA TYR A 170 -13.42 8.17 12.61
C TYR A 170 -12.17 8.48 11.79
N PHE A 171 -12.23 8.38 10.46
CA PHE A 171 -11.05 8.50 9.59
C PHE A 171 -10.88 9.93 9.07
N ASP A 172 -9.65 10.44 9.13
CA ASP A 172 -9.28 11.72 8.53
C ASP A 172 -9.28 11.63 6.99
N LEU A 173 -8.98 10.44 6.44
CA LEU A 173 -9.02 10.12 5.03
C LEU A 173 -9.57 8.72 4.81
N VAL A 174 -10.54 8.60 3.92
CA VAL A 174 -11.02 7.32 3.38
C VAL A 174 -10.64 7.26 1.90
N LEU A 175 -9.84 6.29 1.50
CA LEU A 175 -9.55 5.97 0.10
C LEU A 175 -10.49 4.83 -0.33
N CYS A 176 -11.17 5.03 -1.43
CA CYS A 176 -11.93 4.03 -2.15
C CYS A 176 -11.37 3.90 -3.57
N ASP A 177 -10.33 3.07 -3.74
CA ASP A 177 -9.86 2.64 -5.07
C ASP A 177 -10.73 1.48 -5.51
N ALA A 178 -11.88 1.82 -6.08
CA ALA A 178 -13.00 0.90 -6.20
C ALA A 178 -12.77 -0.20 -7.26
N PRO A 179 -13.32 -1.41 -7.06
CA PRO A 179 -13.36 -2.41 -8.12
C PRO A 179 -14.16 -1.85 -9.30
N CYS A 180 -13.60 -1.92 -10.50
CA CYS A 180 -14.13 -1.29 -11.70
C CYS A 180 -14.00 -2.22 -12.92
N SER A 181 -14.55 -1.82 -14.07
CA SER A 181 -14.48 -2.56 -15.34
C SER A 181 -13.05 -2.73 -15.87
N GLY A 182 -12.09 -1.92 -15.38
CA GLY A 182 -10.68 -2.10 -15.65
C GLY A 182 -10.23 -1.68 -17.05
N GLU A 183 -10.91 -0.77 -17.71
CA GLU A 183 -10.57 -0.30 -19.08
C GLU A 183 -9.13 0.21 -19.19
N GLY A 184 -8.62 0.87 -18.16
CA GLY A 184 -7.23 1.30 -18.08
C GLY A 184 -6.22 0.17 -17.86
N MET A 185 -6.67 -1.09 -17.71
CA MET A 185 -5.80 -2.26 -17.53
C MET A 185 -5.67 -3.11 -18.80
N PHE A 186 -6.26 -2.72 -19.91
CA PHE A 186 -6.28 -3.50 -21.14
C PHE A 186 -4.89 -3.86 -21.69
N ARG A 187 -3.89 -2.99 -21.44
CA ARG A 187 -2.49 -3.27 -21.81
C ARG A 187 -1.78 -4.27 -20.89
N LYS A 188 -2.35 -4.55 -19.72
CA LYS A 188 -1.73 -5.39 -18.69
C LYS A 188 -2.32 -6.79 -18.58
N TYR A 189 -3.64 -6.89 -18.76
CA TYR A 189 -4.39 -8.10 -18.46
C TYR A 189 -5.35 -8.43 -19.58
N ASP A 190 -5.15 -9.56 -20.23
CA ASP A 190 -6.05 -10.05 -21.29
C ASP A 190 -7.45 -10.36 -20.74
N GLU A 191 -7.54 -10.73 -19.46
CA GLU A 191 -8.81 -10.95 -18.78
C GLU A 191 -9.68 -9.69 -18.77
N ALA A 192 -9.09 -8.51 -18.57
CA ALA A 192 -9.83 -7.25 -18.59
C ALA A 192 -10.50 -6.99 -19.96
N LEU A 193 -9.82 -7.38 -21.05
CA LEU A 193 -10.39 -7.29 -22.40
C LEU A 193 -11.54 -8.27 -22.62
N THR A 194 -11.43 -9.48 -22.09
CA THR A 194 -12.42 -10.54 -22.33
C THR A 194 -13.66 -10.43 -21.45
N GLU A 195 -13.53 -9.86 -20.26
CA GLU A 195 -14.61 -9.67 -19.30
C GLU A 195 -15.35 -8.34 -19.50
N TRP A 196 -14.79 -7.42 -20.30
CA TRP A 196 -15.39 -6.11 -20.51
C TRP A 196 -16.70 -6.16 -21.30
N SER A 197 -17.71 -5.48 -20.81
CA SER A 197 -18.98 -5.21 -21.50
C SER A 197 -19.64 -3.98 -20.89
N GLU A 198 -20.55 -3.32 -21.65
CA GLU A 198 -21.32 -2.19 -21.13
C GLU A 198 -22.20 -2.58 -19.93
N ASP A 199 -22.67 -3.81 -19.85
CA ASP A 199 -23.43 -4.30 -18.71
C ASP A 199 -22.52 -4.49 -17.49
N ASN A 200 -21.29 -4.97 -17.67
CA ASN A 200 -20.30 -5.03 -16.57
C ASN A 200 -19.93 -3.62 -16.06
N VAL A 201 -19.81 -2.62 -16.95
CA VAL A 201 -19.60 -1.22 -16.57
C VAL A 201 -20.71 -0.74 -15.64
N LYS A 202 -21.99 -0.98 -15.98
CA LYS A 202 -23.15 -0.59 -15.15
C LYS A 202 -23.14 -1.28 -13.78
N LEU A 203 -22.90 -2.61 -13.78
CA LEU A 203 -22.79 -3.38 -12.53
C LEU A 203 -21.65 -2.89 -11.62
N CYS A 204 -20.54 -2.48 -12.22
CA CYS A 204 -19.43 -1.87 -11.47
C CYS A 204 -19.84 -0.51 -10.88
N ALA A 205 -20.52 0.34 -11.65
CA ALA A 205 -21.01 1.64 -11.18
C ALA A 205 -22.00 1.50 -10.00
N GLU A 206 -22.94 0.57 -10.09
CA GLU A 206 -23.86 0.26 -8.98
C GLU A 206 -23.13 -0.19 -7.73
N ARG A 207 -22.16 -1.08 -7.86
CA ARG A 207 -21.32 -1.54 -6.74
C ARG A 207 -20.47 -0.41 -6.13
N GLN A 208 -19.91 0.46 -6.96
CA GLN A 208 -19.11 1.59 -6.52
C GLN A 208 -19.97 2.59 -5.71
N THR A 209 -21.18 2.87 -6.18
CA THR A 209 -22.16 3.71 -5.46
C THR A 209 -22.51 3.12 -4.10
N GLU A 210 -22.76 1.80 -4.03
CA GLU A 210 -23.00 1.09 -2.77
C GLU A 210 -21.81 1.24 -1.80
N ILE A 211 -20.59 0.98 -2.29
CA ILE A 211 -19.37 1.07 -1.49
C ILE A 211 -19.20 2.50 -0.93
N LEU A 212 -19.34 3.54 -1.74
CA LEU A 212 -19.19 4.91 -1.30
C LEU A 212 -20.25 5.30 -0.24
N ASN A 213 -21.51 4.90 -0.44
CA ASN A 213 -22.59 5.13 0.52
C ASN A 213 -22.30 4.46 1.87
N ASN A 214 -21.76 3.23 1.86
CA ASN A 214 -21.36 2.52 3.08
C ASN A 214 -20.23 3.26 3.83
N LEU A 215 -19.36 3.94 3.11
CA LEU A 215 -18.17 4.59 3.67
C LEU A 215 -18.38 6.04 4.10
N ALA A 216 -19.39 6.73 3.58
CA ALA A 216 -19.62 8.18 3.84
C ALA A 216 -19.63 8.53 5.32
N GLY A 217 -20.34 7.74 6.14
CA GLY A 217 -20.44 7.94 7.60
C GLY A 217 -19.14 7.71 8.37
N THR A 218 -18.15 7.04 7.76
CA THR A 218 -16.86 6.75 8.41
C THR A 218 -15.87 7.91 8.34
N VAL A 219 -16.10 8.84 7.40
CA VAL A 219 -15.30 10.06 7.23
C VAL A 219 -15.60 11.03 8.36
N LYS A 220 -14.56 11.51 9.02
CA LYS A 220 -14.63 12.54 10.07
C LYS A 220 -15.09 13.87 9.50
N ASP A 221 -15.76 14.68 10.32
CA ASP A 221 -16.08 16.07 9.98
C ASP A 221 -14.79 16.81 9.55
N GLY A 222 -14.82 17.49 8.41
CA GLY A 222 -13.65 18.11 7.78
C GLY A 222 -12.65 17.15 7.15
N GLY A 223 -12.91 15.84 7.20
CA GLY A 223 -12.10 14.79 6.59
C GLY A 223 -12.35 14.64 5.10
N TYR A 224 -11.65 13.70 4.48
CA TYR A 224 -11.65 13.51 3.03
C TYR A 224 -12.08 12.10 2.62
N LEU A 225 -12.82 12.03 1.51
CA LEU A 225 -13.10 10.82 0.76
C LEU A 225 -12.40 10.94 -0.60
N LEU A 226 -11.43 10.07 -0.85
CA LEU A 226 -10.68 9.99 -2.10
C LEU A 226 -11.19 8.80 -2.90
N TYR A 227 -11.91 9.07 -3.97
CA TYR A 227 -12.42 8.06 -4.87
C TYR A 227 -11.49 7.90 -6.07
N SER A 228 -11.23 6.66 -6.48
CA SER A 228 -10.47 6.39 -7.70
C SER A 228 -10.90 5.09 -8.36
N THR A 229 -10.71 5.03 -9.68
CA THR A 229 -10.88 3.83 -10.50
C THR A 229 -9.77 3.74 -11.54
N CYS A 230 -9.55 2.55 -12.09
CA CYS A 230 -8.68 2.35 -13.24
C CYS A 230 -9.50 2.16 -14.53
N THR A 231 -10.61 2.87 -14.71
CA THR A 231 -11.44 2.84 -15.92
C THR A 231 -11.59 4.23 -16.54
N TYR A 232 -11.96 4.27 -17.83
CA TYR A 232 -12.32 5.51 -18.53
C TYR A 232 -13.82 5.77 -18.54
N SER A 233 -14.64 4.81 -18.12
CA SER A 233 -16.09 4.88 -18.19
C SER A 233 -16.66 6.07 -17.40
N ARG A 234 -17.56 6.85 -18.02
CA ARG A 234 -18.24 7.96 -17.36
C ARG A 234 -19.21 7.49 -16.28
N GLU A 235 -19.86 6.36 -16.52
CA GLU A 235 -20.81 5.75 -15.59
C GLU A 235 -20.15 5.42 -14.25
N GLU A 236 -18.93 4.87 -14.31
CA GLU A 236 -18.16 4.47 -13.11
C GLU A 236 -17.41 5.65 -12.47
N ASN A 237 -17.19 6.72 -13.19
CA ASN A 237 -16.40 7.87 -12.76
C ASN A 237 -17.31 9.05 -12.37
N GLU A 238 -17.62 9.93 -13.30
CA GLU A 238 -18.44 11.12 -13.04
C GLU A 238 -19.85 10.76 -12.60
N GLY A 239 -20.45 9.70 -13.15
CA GLY A 239 -21.79 9.24 -12.78
C GLY A 239 -21.85 8.90 -11.28
N VAL A 240 -20.92 8.05 -10.81
CA VAL A 240 -20.84 7.66 -9.40
C VAL A 240 -20.58 8.86 -8.48
N VAL A 241 -19.68 9.78 -8.88
CA VAL A 241 -19.38 10.99 -8.08
C VAL A 241 -20.58 11.91 -8.00
N ALA A 242 -21.29 12.12 -9.12
CA ALA A 242 -22.50 12.97 -9.14
C ALA A 242 -23.61 12.40 -8.27
N ASP A 243 -23.88 11.10 -8.37
CA ASP A 243 -24.89 10.42 -7.54
C ASP A 243 -24.54 10.45 -6.04
N PHE A 244 -23.23 10.27 -5.72
CA PHE A 244 -22.76 10.39 -4.34
C PHE A 244 -22.98 11.80 -3.79
N LEU A 245 -22.56 12.85 -4.50
CA LEU A 245 -22.71 14.22 -4.04
C LEU A 245 -24.19 14.65 -3.93
N ALA A 246 -25.06 14.13 -4.80
CA ALA A 246 -26.51 14.37 -4.71
C ALA A 246 -27.12 13.69 -3.46
N SER A 247 -26.62 12.53 -3.07
CA SER A 247 -27.09 11.75 -1.92
C SER A 247 -26.48 12.20 -0.58
N HIS A 248 -25.30 12.83 -0.63
CA HIS A 248 -24.53 13.29 0.53
C HIS A 248 -24.21 14.79 0.42
N PRO A 249 -25.19 15.68 0.69
CA PRO A 249 -25.02 17.13 0.55
C PRO A 249 -24.02 17.73 1.56
N ASP A 250 -23.57 16.96 2.53
CA ASP A 250 -22.47 17.27 3.45
C ASP A 250 -21.07 17.03 2.86
N PHE A 251 -20.98 16.59 1.60
CA PHE A 251 -19.72 16.48 0.88
C PHE A 251 -19.66 17.44 -0.31
N SER A 252 -18.47 17.94 -0.61
CA SER A 252 -18.19 18.75 -1.77
C SER A 252 -16.95 18.26 -2.53
N LEU A 253 -16.98 18.32 -3.86
CA LEU A 253 -15.81 18.04 -4.68
C LEU A 253 -14.76 19.13 -4.47
N CYS A 254 -13.51 18.72 -4.28
CA CYS A 254 -12.38 19.62 -4.06
C CYS A 254 -11.35 19.52 -5.17
N PRO A 255 -10.65 20.62 -5.50
CA PRO A 255 -9.52 20.55 -6.42
C PRO A 255 -8.41 19.69 -5.86
N VAL A 256 -7.81 18.87 -6.73
CA VAL A 256 -6.62 18.07 -6.38
C VAL A 256 -5.36 18.95 -6.44
N ASN A 257 -4.25 18.40 -5.94
CA ASN A 257 -2.93 19.03 -5.99
C ASN A 257 -2.59 19.49 -7.41
N GLU A 258 -2.20 20.77 -7.56
CA GLU A 258 -1.89 21.42 -8.83
C GLU A 258 -0.86 20.67 -9.69
N LYS A 259 0.09 19.97 -9.06
CA LYS A 259 1.11 19.17 -9.76
C LYS A 259 0.52 18.08 -10.65
N LEU A 260 -0.69 17.61 -10.34
CA LEU A 260 -1.36 16.60 -11.17
C LEU A 260 -1.98 17.18 -12.44
N LYS A 261 -2.26 18.48 -12.50
CA LYS A 261 -2.91 19.10 -13.65
C LYS A 261 -2.10 18.97 -14.94
N SER A 262 -0.77 18.94 -14.85
CA SER A 262 0.11 18.79 -16.02
C SER A 262 0.09 17.39 -16.64
N ALA A 263 -0.39 16.38 -15.89
CA ALA A 263 -0.40 14.95 -16.28
C ALA A 263 -1.83 14.41 -16.47
N THR A 264 -2.86 15.25 -16.29
CA THR A 264 -4.25 14.82 -16.28
C THR A 264 -5.16 15.85 -16.94
N SER A 265 -6.30 15.41 -17.49
CA SER A 265 -7.40 16.29 -17.87
C SER A 265 -8.39 16.48 -16.71
N GLY A 266 -9.26 17.48 -16.80
CA GLY A 266 -10.42 17.62 -15.92
C GLY A 266 -11.42 16.49 -16.10
N GLY A 267 -12.26 16.26 -15.08
CA GLY A 267 -13.42 15.40 -15.21
C GLY A 267 -14.45 15.99 -16.17
N LEU A 268 -15.35 15.14 -16.63
CA LEU A 268 -16.44 15.47 -17.55
C LEU A 268 -17.67 15.99 -16.77
N ASP A 269 -18.73 16.33 -17.49
CA ASP A 269 -20.05 16.66 -16.94
C ASP A 269 -20.05 17.77 -15.87
N GLY A 270 -19.11 18.73 -15.99
CA GLY A 270 -18.96 19.84 -15.05
C GLY A 270 -18.14 19.52 -13.80
N LEU A 271 -17.71 18.27 -13.59
CA LEU A 271 -16.87 17.85 -12.45
C LEU A 271 -15.38 18.13 -12.71
N THR A 272 -15.03 19.34 -13.10
CA THR A 272 -13.68 19.74 -13.57
C THR A 272 -12.58 19.60 -12.52
N ASP A 273 -12.91 19.55 -11.23
CA ASP A 273 -11.98 19.31 -10.13
C ASP A 273 -11.61 17.83 -9.97
N ALA A 274 -12.43 16.91 -10.48
CA ALA A 274 -12.01 15.52 -10.68
C ALA A 274 -10.98 15.44 -11.81
N ARG A 275 -10.13 14.41 -11.79
CA ARG A 275 -9.03 14.28 -12.75
C ARG A 275 -9.05 12.93 -13.45
N ARG A 276 -8.76 12.96 -14.74
CA ARG A 276 -8.62 11.80 -15.61
C ARG A 276 -7.17 11.67 -16.07
N PHE A 277 -6.58 10.54 -15.80
CA PHE A 277 -5.26 10.18 -16.28
C PHE A 277 -5.41 9.33 -17.55
N TYR A 278 -4.85 9.79 -18.64
CA TYR A 278 -4.86 9.11 -19.92
C TYR A 278 -3.45 8.81 -20.40
N PRO A 279 -3.18 7.65 -21.04
CA PRO A 279 -1.83 7.25 -21.46
C PRO A 279 -1.22 8.16 -22.53
N HIS A 280 -2.01 8.90 -23.30
CA HIS A 280 -1.51 9.88 -24.27
C HIS A 280 -1.12 11.23 -23.65
N LEU A 281 -1.60 11.54 -22.44
CA LEU A 281 -1.24 12.77 -21.72
C LEU A 281 -0.01 12.58 -20.82
N ALA A 282 0.14 11.38 -20.24
CA ALA A 282 1.29 11.06 -19.42
C ALA A 282 1.55 9.55 -19.40
N LYS A 283 2.80 9.17 -19.18
CA LYS A 283 3.17 7.75 -19.09
C LYS A 283 2.44 7.08 -17.92
N GLY A 284 1.78 5.97 -18.18
CA GLY A 284 1.02 5.17 -17.21
C GLY A 284 -0.27 4.62 -17.81
N GLU A 285 -1.03 3.93 -16.99
CA GLU A 285 -2.34 3.38 -17.34
C GLU A 285 -3.45 4.36 -16.96
N GLY A 286 -4.70 4.07 -17.35
CA GLY A 286 -5.84 4.91 -17.02
C GLY A 286 -6.11 4.99 -15.51
N GLN A 287 -6.44 6.18 -15.04
CA GLN A 287 -6.86 6.41 -13.67
C GLN A 287 -7.85 7.59 -13.61
N PHE A 288 -8.89 7.43 -12.80
CA PHE A 288 -9.78 8.52 -12.42
C PHE A 288 -9.60 8.85 -10.95
N ILE A 289 -9.69 10.13 -10.59
CA ILE A 289 -9.45 10.61 -9.23
C ILE A 289 -10.49 11.70 -8.93
N ALA A 290 -11.25 11.53 -7.86
CA ALA A 290 -12.14 12.55 -7.29
C ALA A 290 -11.85 12.70 -5.80
N LEU A 291 -11.48 13.89 -5.38
CA LEU A 291 -11.26 14.25 -3.98
C LEU A 291 -12.50 14.98 -3.45
N MET A 292 -13.14 14.41 -2.45
CA MET A 292 -14.31 14.99 -1.82
C MET A 292 -14.02 15.31 -0.35
N LYS A 293 -14.47 16.46 0.12
CA LYS A 293 -14.30 16.90 1.51
C LYS A 293 -15.66 16.91 2.20
N LYS A 294 -15.72 16.36 3.40
CA LYS A 294 -16.88 16.45 4.27
C LYS A 294 -16.91 17.79 4.99
N ASP A 295 -18.07 18.36 5.16
CA ASP A 295 -18.25 19.62 5.88
C ASP A 295 -17.67 19.57 7.29
N GLU A 296 -17.21 20.73 7.77
CA GLU A 296 -16.68 20.88 9.12
C GLU A 296 -17.81 21.16 10.11
N ASN A 297 -17.59 20.80 11.38
CA ASN A 297 -18.46 21.16 12.49
C ASN A 297 -19.93 20.64 12.41
N LEU A 298 -20.15 19.48 11.82
CA LEU A 298 -21.46 18.81 11.81
C LEU A 298 -21.88 18.30 13.21
N GLY A 299 -20.92 18.27 14.15
CA GLY A 299 -21.14 17.79 15.51
C GLY A 299 -21.17 16.27 15.62
N ASN A 300 -20.68 15.56 14.60
CA ASN A 300 -20.60 14.10 14.62
C ASN A 300 -19.53 13.64 15.60
N LEU A 301 -19.91 12.77 16.53
CA LEU A 301 -18.98 12.17 17.48
C LEU A 301 -18.27 10.99 16.84
N SER A 302 -16.94 11.00 16.91
CA SER A 302 -16.14 9.84 16.51
C SER A 302 -16.45 8.66 17.43
N SER A 303 -16.87 7.54 16.84
CA SER A 303 -17.18 6.33 17.61
C SER A 303 -16.73 5.06 16.87
N ILE A 304 -16.51 4.03 17.67
CA ILE A 304 -16.19 2.68 17.20
C ILE A 304 -17.17 1.71 17.85
N LEU A 305 -18.01 1.10 17.04
CA LEU A 305 -19.11 0.26 17.47
C LEU A 305 -18.82 -1.23 17.28
N TYR A 306 -17.73 -1.71 17.88
CA TYR A 306 -17.45 -3.15 17.90
C TYR A 306 -16.65 -3.57 19.13
N LYS A 307 -16.73 -4.86 19.43
CA LYS A 307 -15.93 -5.45 20.51
C LYS A 307 -14.55 -5.77 20.01
N GLU A 308 -13.54 -5.15 20.62
CA GLU A 308 -12.16 -5.45 20.34
C GLU A 308 -11.81 -6.89 20.74
N PHE A 309 -11.11 -7.60 19.86
CA PHE A 309 -10.49 -8.86 20.20
C PHE A 309 -9.00 -8.66 20.46
N THR A 310 -8.63 -8.74 21.71
CA THR A 310 -7.22 -8.82 22.07
C THR A 310 -7.01 -9.92 23.10
N SER A 311 -6.13 -10.84 22.76
CA SER A 311 -5.56 -11.76 23.75
C SER A 311 -4.23 -11.18 24.21
N SER A 312 -4.12 -10.83 25.47
CA SER A 312 -2.83 -10.40 26.04
C SER A 312 -1.89 -11.61 26.12
N PRO A 313 -0.61 -11.47 25.77
CA PRO A 313 0.38 -12.49 26.05
C PRO A 313 0.49 -12.71 27.58
N SER A 314 0.91 -13.89 28.00
CA SER A 314 1.20 -14.18 29.40
C SER A 314 2.33 -13.29 29.92
N LYS A 315 2.42 -13.14 31.25
CA LYS A 315 3.52 -12.38 31.90
C LYS A 315 4.88 -12.95 31.52
N GLU A 316 4.98 -14.27 31.39
CA GLU A 316 6.20 -14.97 30.98
C GLU A 316 6.58 -14.63 29.54
N GLU A 317 5.63 -14.71 28.58
CA GLU A 317 5.87 -14.32 27.18
C GLU A 317 6.29 -12.88 27.06
N ILE A 318 5.62 -11.95 27.75
CA ILE A 318 6.00 -10.53 27.79
C ILE A 318 7.43 -10.36 28.30
N SER A 319 7.81 -11.07 29.37
CA SER A 319 9.17 -11.00 29.93
C SER A 319 10.22 -11.48 28.92
N VAL A 320 9.95 -12.61 28.25
CA VAL A 320 10.86 -13.19 27.24
C VAL A 320 11.02 -12.24 26.05
N VAL A 321 9.92 -11.65 25.54
CA VAL A 321 9.96 -10.71 24.43
C VAL A 321 10.71 -9.42 24.82
N LYS A 322 10.41 -8.84 25.98
CA LYS A 322 11.11 -7.64 26.48
C LYS A 322 12.60 -7.88 26.67
N LYS A 323 12.97 -9.04 27.22
CA LYS A 323 14.37 -9.45 27.35
C LYS A 323 15.03 -9.54 25.97
N PHE A 324 14.39 -10.20 24.98
CA PHE A 324 14.93 -10.27 23.62
C PHE A 324 15.15 -8.88 23.01
N ILE A 325 14.16 -7.97 23.14
CA ILE A 325 14.26 -6.60 22.64
C ILE A 325 15.45 -5.88 23.31
N SER A 326 15.54 -5.92 24.64
CA SER A 326 16.64 -5.30 25.39
C SER A 326 18.02 -5.86 25.01
N ASP A 327 18.14 -7.17 24.80
CA ASP A 327 19.40 -7.82 24.46
C ASP A 327 19.87 -7.49 23.02
N ASN A 328 18.93 -7.34 22.08
CA ASN A 328 19.24 -7.31 20.65
C ASN A 328 18.99 -5.96 19.98
N LEU A 329 18.17 -5.06 20.52
CA LEU A 329 17.87 -3.74 19.93
C LEU A 329 18.61 -2.62 20.69
N GLN A 330 18.93 -1.54 19.95
CA GLN A 330 19.58 -0.33 20.48
C GLN A 330 18.61 0.55 21.28
N ALA A 331 17.29 0.45 21.00
CA ALA A 331 16.25 1.22 21.64
C ALA A 331 14.98 0.37 21.82
N GLU A 332 14.16 0.76 22.78
CA GLU A 332 12.84 0.17 22.95
C GLU A 332 11.94 0.41 21.73
N ILE A 333 10.98 -0.46 21.55
CA ILE A 333 9.90 -0.31 20.58
C ILE A 333 8.60 -0.04 21.35
N SER A 334 7.89 1.01 20.97
CA SER A 334 6.61 1.38 21.57
C SER A 334 5.46 0.66 20.91
N GLY A 335 4.44 0.36 21.69
CA GLY A 335 3.21 -0.28 21.22
C GLY A 335 2.68 -1.31 22.21
N ARG A 336 1.49 -1.83 21.93
CA ARG A 336 0.82 -2.85 22.73
C ARG A 336 1.15 -4.24 22.19
N LEU A 337 1.64 -5.12 23.05
CA LEU A 337 1.84 -6.54 22.70
C LEU A 337 0.52 -7.30 22.81
N ILE A 338 0.22 -8.07 21.77
CA ILE A 338 -0.91 -9.01 21.76
C ILE A 338 -0.45 -10.41 21.36
N ASN A 339 -1.22 -11.42 21.81
CA ASN A 339 -1.08 -12.78 21.29
C ASN A 339 -2.05 -12.93 20.10
N TRP A 340 -1.50 -13.26 18.94
CA TRP A 340 -2.24 -13.45 17.70
C TRP A 340 -1.95 -14.85 17.12
N GLY A 341 -2.86 -15.79 17.35
CA GLY A 341 -2.69 -17.17 16.86
C GLY A 341 -1.43 -17.88 17.36
N GLY A 342 -1.01 -17.60 18.61
CA GLY A 342 0.21 -18.17 19.20
C GLY A 342 1.49 -17.41 18.87
N GLN A 343 1.40 -16.34 18.09
CA GLN A 343 2.50 -15.41 17.83
C GLN A 343 2.31 -14.10 18.60
N ILE A 344 3.40 -13.42 18.88
CA ILE A 344 3.38 -12.10 19.51
C ILE A 344 3.42 -11.03 18.41
N ALA A 345 2.41 -10.18 18.39
CA ALA A 345 2.36 -9.01 17.52
C ALA A 345 2.45 -7.72 18.33
N LEU A 346 2.96 -6.68 17.69
CA LEU A 346 3.03 -5.33 18.21
C LEU A 346 2.05 -4.44 17.44
N ILE A 347 1.14 -3.82 18.18
CA ILE A 347 0.25 -2.79 17.65
C ILE A 347 0.85 -1.44 18.07
N PRO A 348 1.28 -0.60 17.12
CA PRO A 348 2.00 0.62 17.44
C PRO A 348 1.12 1.70 18.07
N HIS A 349 -0.18 1.67 17.83
CA HIS A 349 -1.18 2.61 18.35
C HIS A 349 -2.36 1.85 18.97
N ASP A 350 -3.16 2.56 19.77
CA ASP A 350 -4.43 2.02 20.31
C ASP A 350 -5.51 1.98 19.22
N LEU A 351 -5.19 1.38 18.08
CA LEU A 351 -6.21 1.03 17.11
C LEU A 351 -6.94 -0.19 17.64
N PRO A 352 -8.24 -0.09 17.85
CA PRO A 352 -9.05 -1.24 18.13
C PRO A 352 -9.04 -2.18 16.91
N ILE A 353 -8.83 -3.46 17.16
CA ILE A 353 -8.80 -4.47 16.10
C ILE A 353 -10.16 -5.15 16.07
N PRO A 354 -10.87 -5.17 14.93
CA PRO A 354 -12.14 -5.88 14.83
C PRO A 354 -11.98 -7.38 15.09
N LEU A 355 -12.98 -7.97 15.74
CA LEU A 355 -12.99 -9.39 16.18
C LEU A 355 -12.77 -10.41 15.08
N LYS A 356 -13.16 -10.09 13.84
CA LYS A 356 -13.18 -11.04 12.72
C LYS A 356 -12.46 -10.46 11.51
N SER A 357 -11.95 -11.36 10.69
CA SER A 357 -11.37 -11.03 9.39
C SER A 357 -10.11 -10.14 9.42
N VAL A 358 -9.35 -10.17 10.52
CA VAL A 358 -8.02 -9.55 10.57
C VAL A 358 -6.99 -10.53 10.02
N PHE A 359 -6.16 -10.06 9.11
CA PHE A 359 -5.07 -10.80 8.48
C PHE A 359 -3.71 -10.37 9.01
N MET A 360 -3.58 -9.11 9.40
CA MET A 360 -2.38 -8.55 10.03
C MET A 360 -2.81 -7.52 11.09
N PRO A 361 -2.61 -7.80 12.38
CA PRO A 361 -3.03 -6.90 13.45
C PRO A 361 -2.03 -5.78 13.75
N GLY A 362 -0.90 -5.76 13.10
CA GLY A 362 0.26 -4.92 13.33
C GLY A 362 1.52 -5.66 12.92
N VAL A 363 2.66 -5.40 13.57
CA VAL A 363 3.93 -6.05 13.27
C VAL A 363 4.04 -7.39 14.01
N MET A 364 4.15 -8.48 13.27
CA MET A 364 4.44 -9.80 13.84
C MET A 364 5.89 -9.83 14.35
N LEU A 365 6.07 -9.87 15.66
CA LEU A 365 7.41 -9.90 16.26
C LEU A 365 8.01 -11.30 16.24
N GLY A 366 7.22 -12.34 16.53
CA GLY A 366 7.69 -13.71 16.59
C GLY A 366 6.89 -14.56 17.56
N GLU A 367 7.46 -15.70 17.95
CA GLU A 367 6.83 -16.66 18.85
C GLU A 367 7.72 -17.00 20.06
N VAL A 368 7.09 -17.30 21.18
CA VAL A 368 7.78 -17.82 22.38
C VAL A 368 7.59 -19.34 22.45
N LYS A 369 8.70 -20.09 22.38
CA LYS A 369 8.71 -21.54 22.51
C LYS A 369 9.72 -21.98 23.56
N LYS A 370 9.29 -22.73 24.55
CA LYS A 370 10.15 -23.29 25.65
C LYS A 370 11.04 -22.20 26.27
N GLY A 371 10.45 -21.02 26.57
CA GLY A 371 11.15 -19.89 27.18
C GLY A 371 12.13 -19.14 26.25
N ASN A 372 12.18 -19.44 24.96
CA ASN A 372 13.00 -18.74 23.98
C ASN A 372 12.14 -17.99 22.98
N PHE A 373 12.60 -16.81 22.55
CA PHE A 373 11.95 -16.03 21.51
C PHE A 373 12.55 -16.34 20.13
N PHE A 374 11.67 -16.60 19.17
CA PHE A 374 12.00 -16.81 17.75
C PHE A 374 11.42 -15.67 16.93
N PRO A 375 12.25 -14.73 16.46
CA PRO A 375 11.77 -13.55 15.75
C PRO A 375 11.19 -13.90 14.37
N HIS A 376 10.09 -13.24 14.02
CA HIS A 376 9.47 -13.32 12.72
C HIS A 376 10.23 -12.44 11.70
N HIS A 377 10.11 -12.75 10.41
CA HIS A 377 10.75 -11.96 9.35
C HIS A 377 10.29 -10.49 9.36
N GLN A 378 9.00 -10.24 9.58
CA GLN A 378 8.46 -8.89 9.65
C GLN A 378 9.11 -8.04 10.74
N PHE A 379 9.56 -8.65 11.86
CA PHE A 379 10.28 -7.93 12.89
C PHE A 379 11.60 -7.35 12.37
N PHE A 380 12.34 -8.13 11.58
CA PHE A 380 13.57 -7.63 10.95
C PHE A 380 13.27 -6.58 9.88
N SER A 381 12.26 -6.79 9.03
CA SER A 381 11.88 -5.84 7.99
C SER A 381 11.46 -4.48 8.58
N ALA A 382 10.70 -4.48 9.69
CA ALA A 382 10.17 -3.28 10.31
C ALA A 382 11.16 -2.56 11.24
N TYR A 383 11.95 -3.33 11.99
CA TYR A 383 12.82 -2.80 13.06
C TYR A 383 14.29 -3.14 12.88
N GLY A 384 14.69 -3.70 11.74
CA GLY A 384 16.05 -4.20 11.52
C GLY A 384 17.15 -3.17 11.71
N LYS A 385 16.91 -1.89 11.36
CA LYS A 385 17.83 -0.79 11.62
C LYS A 385 18.11 -0.56 13.11
N ARG A 386 17.26 -1.04 14.00
CA ARG A 386 17.42 -0.92 15.46
C ARG A 386 18.18 -2.09 16.09
N PHE A 387 18.50 -3.15 15.33
CA PHE A 387 19.29 -4.25 15.87
C PHE A 387 20.72 -3.81 16.15
N LYS A 388 21.29 -4.25 17.28
CA LYS A 388 22.68 -3.98 17.68
C LYS A 388 23.68 -4.62 16.72
N ARG A 389 23.36 -5.83 16.21
CA ARG A 389 24.17 -6.56 15.24
C ARG A 389 23.56 -6.45 13.88
N GLN A 390 24.30 -5.84 12.95
CA GLN A 390 23.84 -5.67 11.57
C GLN A 390 24.96 -6.11 10.62
N GLU A 391 24.69 -7.14 9.82
CA GLU A 391 25.56 -7.58 8.72
C GLU A 391 25.15 -6.82 7.48
N ASN A 392 25.97 -5.88 7.02
CA ASN A 392 25.64 -5.06 5.85
C ASN A 392 26.26 -5.64 4.58
N LEU A 393 25.41 -6.00 3.63
CA LEU A 393 25.78 -6.43 2.29
C LEU A 393 25.67 -5.22 1.35
N THR A 394 26.71 -5.00 0.55
CA THR A 394 26.71 -3.93 -0.45
C THR A 394 26.25 -4.45 -1.82
N LYS A 395 26.01 -3.56 -2.76
CA LYS A 395 25.53 -3.88 -4.12
C LYS A 395 26.44 -4.82 -4.92
N ASP A 396 27.71 -4.96 -4.54
CA ASP A 396 28.68 -5.83 -5.18
C ASP A 396 29.06 -7.05 -4.32
N ASP A 397 28.43 -7.23 -3.17
CA ASP A 397 28.71 -8.32 -2.27
C ASP A 397 28.06 -9.63 -2.76
N PRO A 398 28.86 -10.65 -3.15
CA PRO A 398 28.33 -11.91 -3.66
C PRO A 398 27.52 -12.72 -2.63
N ARG A 399 27.65 -12.39 -1.34
CA ARG A 399 26.86 -13.01 -0.27
C ARG A 399 25.37 -12.62 -0.36
N THR A 400 25.04 -11.52 -1.05
CA THR A 400 23.65 -11.06 -1.24
C THR A 400 22.82 -12.13 -1.95
N GLU A 401 23.30 -12.66 -3.07
CA GLU A 401 22.58 -13.71 -3.80
C GLU A 401 22.45 -15.00 -2.98
N LYS A 402 23.53 -15.42 -2.28
CA LYS A 402 23.49 -16.57 -1.38
C LYS A 402 22.43 -16.39 -0.30
N TYR A 403 22.38 -15.20 0.33
CA TYR A 403 21.40 -14.92 1.36
C TYR A 403 19.96 -14.97 0.80
N LEU A 404 19.70 -14.40 -0.37
CA LEU A 404 18.39 -14.42 -1.01
C LEU A 404 17.95 -15.84 -1.45
N ARG A 405 18.88 -16.74 -1.74
CA ARG A 405 18.60 -18.17 -1.96
C ARG A 405 18.38 -18.96 -0.66
N GLY A 406 18.60 -18.31 0.51
CA GLY A 406 18.43 -18.94 1.81
C GLY A 406 19.64 -19.75 2.27
N GLU A 407 20.80 -19.54 1.63
CA GLU A 407 22.08 -20.16 2.02
C GLU A 407 22.67 -19.46 3.24
N GLU A 408 23.51 -20.18 3.96
CA GLU A 408 24.34 -19.63 5.02
C GLU A 408 25.45 -18.74 4.42
N ILE A 409 25.76 -17.61 5.07
CA ILE A 409 26.80 -16.69 4.64
C ILE A 409 27.82 -16.46 5.75
N ASP A 410 29.06 -16.11 5.37
CA ASP A 410 30.09 -15.75 6.33
C ASP A 410 29.75 -14.40 6.99
N ALA A 411 29.93 -14.29 8.31
CA ALA A 411 29.75 -13.06 9.05
C ALA A 411 31.00 -12.19 8.97
N SER A 412 30.83 -10.90 8.69
CA SER A 412 31.90 -9.90 8.83
C SER A 412 31.90 -9.24 10.21
N ILE A 413 30.82 -9.40 10.97
CA ILE A 413 30.68 -8.89 12.34
C ILE A 413 30.96 -9.97 13.37
N GLU A 414 31.57 -9.58 14.49
CA GLU A 414 31.93 -10.49 15.58
C GLU A 414 30.76 -10.84 16.49
N GLY A 415 30.93 -11.94 17.23
CA GLY A 415 30.04 -12.39 18.29
C GLY A 415 29.07 -13.47 17.83
N ASN A 416 28.11 -13.80 18.72
CA ASN A 416 27.07 -14.80 18.45
C ASN A 416 25.69 -14.20 18.77
N GLY A 417 24.64 -14.78 18.19
CA GLY A 417 23.25 -14.38 18.45
C GLY A 417 22.53 -13.82 17.23
N TRP A 418 21.36 -13.25 17.47
CA TRP A 418 20.52 -12.71 16.40
C TRP A 418 21.13 -11.44 15.79
N CYS A 419 21.04 -11.32 14.48
CA CYS A 419 21.45 -10.15 13.70
C CYS A 419 20.43 -9.84 12.61
N THR A 420 20.40 -8.59 12.19
CA THR A 420 19.76 -8.22 10.92
C THR A 420 20.79 -8.33 9.82
N VAL A 421 20.39 -8.88 8.67
CA VAL A 421 21.14 -8.75 7.42
C VAL A 421 20.52 -7.57 6.67
N THR A 422 21.35 -6.60 6.31
CA THR A 422 20.95 -5.40 5.56
C THR A 422 21.57 -5.42 4.16
N TYR A 423 20.90 -4.73 3.24
CA TYR A 423 21.43 -4.43 1.91
C TYR A 423 21.48 -2.91 1.76
N GLU A 424 22.66 -2.35 1.49
CA GLU A 424 22.89 -0.90 1.46
C GLU A 424 22.29 -0.19 2.71
N GLY A 425 22.47 -0.80 3.90
CA GLY A 425 21.96 -0.28 5.17
C GLY A 425 20.45 -0.45 5.39
N VAL A 426 19.70 -1.04 4.46
CA VAL A 426 18.27 -1.32 4.59
C VAL A 426 18.03 -2.77 4.95
N ALA A 427 17.18 -3.04 5.94
CA ALA A 427 16.92 -4.38 6.42
C ALA A 427 16.35 -5.29 5.31
N LEU A 428 17.08 -6.35 5.01
CA LEU A 428 16.72 -7.40 4.07
C LEU A 428 16.04 -8.58 4.77
N GLY A 429 16.51 -8.91 5.98
CA GLY A 429 15.96 -9.99 6.79
C GLY A 429 16.80 -10.27 8.03
N GLY A 430 16.61 -11.44 8.62
CA GLY A 430 17.30 -11.84 9.84
C GLY A 430 18.20 -13.06 9.69
N GLY A 431 19.12 -13.21 10.64
CA GLY A 431 19.97 -14.38 10.78
C GLY A 431 20.46 -14.59 12.20
N LYS A 432 21.09 -15.70 12.42
CA LYS A 432 21.73 -16.01 13.72
C LYS A 432 23.20 -16.33 13.52
N ILE A 433 24.06 -15.51 14.11
CA ILE A 433 25.51 -15.70 14.06
C ILE A 433 25.91 -16.87 14.98
N SER A 434 26.73 -17.76 14.46
CA SER A 434 27.35 -18.85 15.20
C SER A 434 28.62 -19.31 14.47
N GLY A 435 29.76 -19.32 15.16
CA GLY A 435 31.03 -19.79 14.62
C GLY A 435 31.50 -19.01 13.36
N GLY A 436 31.31 -17.69 13.33
CA GLY A 436 31.73 -16.84 12.21
C GLY A 436 30.81 -16.93 10.97
N LYS A 437 29.67 -17.61 11.09
CA LYS A 437 28.68 -17.73 10.00
C LYS A 437 27.32 -17.24 10.45
N ILE A 438 26.52 -16.78 9.48
CA ILE A 438 25.13 -16.38 9.69
C ILE A 438 24.23 -17.47 9.15
N LYS A 439 23.58 -18.19 10.06
CA LYS A 439 22.50 -19.10 9.71
C LYS A 439 21.31 -18.29 9.24
N ASN A 440 20.90 -18.54 8.01
CA ASN A 440 19.89 -17.79 7.29
C ASN A 440 18.49 -18.03 7.84
N HIS A 441 17.74 -16.94 8.14
CA HIS A 441 16.35 -16.96 8.56
C HIS A 441 15.41 -16.27 7.56
N TYR A 442 15.87 -16.09 6.30
CA TYR A 442 15.03 -15.54 5.22
C TYR A 442 13.93 -16.56 4.86
N PRO A 443 12.65 -16.11 4.76
CA PRO A 443 11.52 -17.01 4.54
C PRO A 443 11.64 -17.84 3.26
N LYS A 444 11.35 -19.14 3.34
CA LYS A 444 11.45 -20.04 2.18
C LYS A 444 10.61 -19.57 0.98
N GLY A 445 9.42 -19.03 1.23
CA GLY A 445 8.51 -18.55 0.17
C GLY A 445 8.94 -17.26 -0.52
N LEU A 446 9.97 -16.57 -0.01
CA LEU A 446 10.49 -15.32 -0.58
C LEU A 446 11.85 -15.50 -1.29
N ARG A 447 12.40 -16.70 -1.28
CA ARG A 447 13.75 -16.96 -1.83
C ARG A 447 13.77 -16.89 -3.35
N ASN A 448 14.84 -16.33 -3.86
CA ASN A 448 15.15 -16.43 -5.29
C ASN A 448 15.56 -17.89 -5.62
N ASN A 449 14.91 -18.47 -6.62
CA ASN A 449 15.26 -19.81 -7.13
C ASN A 449 16.33 -19.70 -8.20
#